data_69ec5a1e637d01befaf7975b86386d06
#
_entry.id   69ec5a1e637d01befaf7975b86386d06
#
_cell.length_a   1.000
_cell.length_b   1.000
_cell.length_c   1.000
_cell.angle_alpha   90.00
_cell.angle_beta   90.00
_cell.angle_gamma   90.00
#
_symmetry.space_group_name_H-M   'P 1'
#
loop_
_entity.id
_entity.type
_entity.pdbx_description
1 polymer ?
#
loop_
_entity_poly.entity_id
_entity_poly.type
_entity_poly.pdbx_seq_one_letter_code
_entity_poly.pdbx_strand_id
1 'polypeptide(L)'
;NVVTLLFDYKCPHCQQLHFMLDEVVRRYGGKLAFALCPTPLNTRCNPYIPLDVPAFEGSCELARVGLAVWRAKPEAFPAFELWMFTMESGDRWHPRSLDAAKARAIELVGRTKFEAAWADPWIDRYQETSMRIFGETAQGGNMAIPKMVFGSRWVVPQPNDADDLIQILQDSLAVPKP
;
A
#
# COMPACT_ATOMS: atom_id res chain seq x y z
N ASN A 1 -1.18 18.96 2.17
CA ASN A 1 -0.11 18.04 2.58
C ASN A 1 -0.51 16.61 2.24
N VAL A 2 0.32 15.90 1.49
CA VAL A 2 0.08 14.51 1.09
C VAL A 2 1.18 13.65 1.66
N VAL A 3 0.81 12.53 2.29
CA VAL A 3 1.74 11.48 2.68
C VAL A 3 1.60 10.33 1.69
N THR A 4 2.69 9.96 1.04
CA THR A 4 2.75 8.81 0.16
C THR A 4 3.26 7.61 0.93
N LEU A 5 2.51 6.51 0.90
CA LEU A 5 2.89 5.26 1.53
C LEU A 5 3.39 4.26 0.49
N LEU A 6 4.64 3.84 0.62
CA LEU A 6 5.24 2.77 -0.17
C LEU A 6 5.12 1.46 0.59
N PHE A 7 4.48 0.45 -0.02
CA PHE A 7 4.17 -0.81 0.65
C PHE A 7 4.07 -1.99 -0.34
N ASP A 8 4.15 -3.20 0.19
CA ASP A 8 3.88 -4.45 -0.54
C ASP A 8 2.84 -5.28 0.23
N TYR A 9 1.85 -5.84 -0.46
CA TYR A 9 0.81 -6.69 0.13
C TYR A 9 1.34 -7.97 0.78
N LYS A 10 2.59 -8.34 0.52
CA LYS A 10 3.23 -9.53 1.13
C LYS A 10 4.18 -9.19 2.26
N CYS A 11 4.29 -7.93 2.62
CA CYS A 11 5.18 -7.46 3.67
C CYS A 11 4.47 -7.41 5.04
N PRO A 12 4.93 -8.17 6.06
CA PRO A 12 4.29 -8.17 7.38
C PRO A 12 4.39 -6.82 8.10
N HIS A 13 5.44 -6.07 7.89
CA HIS A 13 5.56 -4.72 8.45
C HIS A 13 4.59 -3.73 7.78
N CYS A 14 4.30 -3.93 6.49
CA CYS A 14 3.30 -3.14 5.80
C CYS A 14 1.89 -3.40 6.33
N GLN A 15 1.59 -4.66 6.71
CA GLN A 15 0.36 -4.98 7.41
C GLN A 15 0.22 -4.20 8.72
N GLN A 16 1.26 -4.19 9.56
CA GLN A 16 1.23 -3.47 10.82
C GLN A 16 0.96 -1.97 10.62
N LEU A 17 1.68 -1.36 9.67
CA LEU A 17 1.45 0.06 9.36
C LEU A 17 0.04 0.31 8.83
N HIS A 18 -0.51 -0.59 8.04
CA HIS A 18 -1.87 -0.45 7.51
C HIS A 18 -2.93 -0.33 8.64
N PHE A 19 -2.83 -1.15 9.68
CA PHE A 19 -3.72 -1.04 10.83
C PHE A 19 -3.53 0.25 11.63
N MET A 20 -2.29 0.73 11.78
CA MET A 20 -2.02 2.04 12.40
C MET A 20 -2.65 3.18 11.60
N LEU A 21 -2.55 3.13 10.26
CA LEU A 21 -3.16 4.12 9.37
C LEU A 21 -4.69 4.13 9.51
N ASP A 22 -5.32 2.97 9.53
CA ASP A 22 -6.78 2.85 9.70
C ASP A 22 -7.21 3.46 11.04
N GLU A 23 -6.49 3.18 12.12
CA GLU A 23 -6.75 3.77 13.42
C GLU A 23 -6.59 5.29 13.41
N VAL A 24 -5.51 5.81 12.84
CA VAL A 24 -5.25 7.25 12.77
C VAL A 24 -6.30 7.97 11.92
N VAL A 25 -6.66 7.44 10.76
CA VAL A 25 -7.72 8.00 9.91
C VAL A 25 -9.06 8.05 10.66
N ARG A 26 -9.40 7.01 11.42
CA ARG A 26 -10.61 7.00 12.27
C ARG A 26 -10.55 8.05 13.38
N ARG A 27 -9.42 8.20 14.09
CA ARG A 27 -9.24 9.21 15.13
C ARG A 27 -9.41 10.63 14.59
N TYR A 28 -8.97 10.89 13.35
CA TYR A 28 -9.18 12.17 12.66
C TYR A 28 -10.58 12.32 12.03
N GLY A 29 -11.49 11.38 12.26
CA GLY A 29 -12.85 11.46 11.73
C GLY A 29 -12.91 11.47 10.18
N GLY A 30 -11.98 10.79 9.53
CA GLY A 30 -11.91 10.72 8.06
C GLY A 30 -11.36 11.99 7.38
N LYS A 31 -10.80 12.94 8.15
CA LYS A 31 -10.21 14.18 7.60
C LYS A 31 -8.78 14.01 7.07
N LEU A 32 -8.19 12.82 7.24
CA LEU A 32 -6.89 12.46 6.69
C LEU A 32 -7.04 11.46 5.56
N ALA A 33 -6.17 11.59 4.55
CA ALA A 33 -6.00 10.61 3.49
C ALA A 33 -4.52 10.39 3.22
N PHE A 34 -4.19 9.14 2.87
CA PHE A 34 -2.85 8.75 2.45
C PHE A 34 -2.86 8.31 0.99
N ALA A 35 -1.84 8.69 0.23
CA ALA A 35 -1.64 8.19 -1.12
C ALA A 35 -0.94 6.84 -1.05
N LEU A 36 -1.67 5.76 -1.34
CA LEU A 36 -1.16 4.40 -1.28
C LEU A 36 -0.44 4.05 -2.60
N CYS A 37 0.85 3.78 -2.51
CA CYS A 37 1.71 3.42 -3.64
C CYS A 37 2.22 1.99 -3.48
N PRO A 38 1.52 0.99 -4.03
CA PRO A 38 2.02 -0.37 -4.03
C PRO A 38 3.39 -0.45 -4.69
N THR A 39 4.35 -1.01 -3.97
CA THR A 39 5.77 -1.08 -4.36
C THR A 39 6.24 -2.52 -4.20
N PRO A 40 5.97 -3.38 -5.21
CA PRO A 40 6.34 -4.78 -5.14
C PRO A 40 7.83 -5.00 -4.91
N LEU A 41 8.19 -5.86 -3.96
CA LEU A 41 9.57 -6.29 -3.71
C LEU A 41 9.94 -7.49 -4.60
N ASN A 42 9.69 -7.38 -5.90
CA ASN A 42 9.92 -8.44 -6.88
C ASN A 42 10.55 -7.88 -8.15
N THR A 43 11.62 -8.52 -8.65
CA THR A 43 12.41 -8.04 -9.80
C THR A 43 11.63 -8.01 -11.10
N ARG A 44 10.56 -8.80 -11.23
CA ARG A 44 9.73 -8.86 -12.45
C ARG A 44 9.09 -7.54 -12.83
N CYS A 45 8.79 -6.69 -11.84
CA CYS A 45 8.15 -5.42 -12.09
C CYS A 45 8.87 -4.23 -11.44
N ASN A 46 9.74 -4.47 -10.46
CA ASN A 46 10.46 -3.41 -9.77
C ASN A 46 11.96 -3.45 -10.11
N PRO A 47 12.44 -2.57 -10.99
CA PRO A 47 13.83 -2.59 -11.45
C PRO A 47 14.85 -2.17 -10.37
N TYR A 48 14.38 -1.67 -9.23
CA TYR A 48 15.23 -1.26 -8.11
C TYR A 48 15.49 -2.39 -7.11
N ILE A 49 14.81 -3.53 -7.24
CA ILE A 49 15.04 -4.72 -6.40
C ILE A 49 16.20 -5.51 -7.01
N PRO A 50 17.29 -5.76 -6.25
CA PRO A 50 18.50 -6.37 -6.81
C PRO A 50 18.40 -7.89 -7.03
N LEU A 51 17.53 -8.57 -6.28
CA LEU A 51 17.32 -10.02 -6.39
C LEU A 51 15.93 -10.42 -5.87
N ASP A 52 15.42 -11.53 -6.39
CA ASP A 52 14.13 -12.07 -5.94
C ASP A 52 14.24 -12.76 -4.59
N VAL A 53 13.23 -12.52 -3.78
CA VAL A 53 13.00 -13.23 -2.52
C VAL A 53 11.70 -14.02 -2.67
N PRO A 54 11.69 -15.35 -2.45
CA PRO A 54 10.51 -16.20 -2.66
C PRO A 54 9.26 -15.71 -1.92
N ALA A 55 9.42 -15.09 -0.76
CA ALA A 55 8.32 -14.52 0.01
C ALA A 55 7.52 -13.46 -0.76
N PHE A 56 8.13 -12.79 -1.74
CA PHE A 56 7.51 -11.73 -2.54
C PHE A 56 7.12 -12.18 -3.95
N GLU A 57 7.15 -13.47 -4.24
CA GLU A 57 6.61 -13.99 -5.50
C GLU A 57 5.12 -13.63 -5.64
N GLY A 58 4.70 -13.10 -6.79
CA GLY A 58 3.32 -12.64 -7.02
C GLY A 58 2.98 -11.25 -6.49
N SER A 59 3.91 -10.52 -5.85
CA SER A 59 3.68 -9.15 -5.38
C SER A 59 3.27 -8.18 -6.49
N CYS A 60 3.83 -8.34 -7.70
CA CYS A 60 3.49 -7.50 -8.85
C CYS A 60 2.01 -7.61 -9.21
N GLU A 61 1.51 -8.82 -9.24
CA GLU A 61 0.11 -9.11 -9.56
C GLU A 61 -0.84 -8.66 -8.45
N LEU A 62 -0.48 -8.83 -7.17
CA LEU A 62 -1.28 -8.34 -6.04
C LEU A 62 -1.39 -6.81 -6.05
N ALA A 63 -0.29 -6.12 -6.31
CA ALA A 63 -0.30 -4.66 -6.48
C ALA A 63 -1.26 -4.23 -7.60
N ARG A 64 -1.23 -4.94 -8.75
CA ARG A 64 -2.15 -4.69 -9.87
C ARG A 64 -3.60 -4.92 -9.49
N VAL A 65 -3.92 -5.96 -8.68
CA VAL A 65 -5.30 -6.19 -8.20
C VAL A 65 -5.79 -5.00 -7.37
N GLY A 66 -5.02 -4.52 -6.42
CA GLY A 66 -5.39 -3.36 -5.59
C GLY A 66 -5.65 -2.10 -6.44
N LEU A 67 -4.75 -1.82 -7.39
CA LEU A 67 -4.93 -0.70 -8.31
C LEU A 67 -6.15 -0.87 -9.23
N ALA A 68 -6.47 -2.10 -9.65
CA ALA A 68 -7.66 -2.38 -10.44
C ALA A 68 -8.96 -2.15 -9.63
N VAL A 69 -8.98 -2.49 -8.35
CA VAL A 69 -10.11 -2.17 -7.45
C VAL A 69 -10.28 -0.65 -7.33
N TRP A 70 -9.21 0.07 -7.04
CA TRP A 70 -9.24 1.53 -6.99
C TRP A 70 -9.74 2.14 -8.30
N ARG A 71 -9.23 1.68 -9.43
CA ARG A 71 -9.59 2.20 -10.76
C ARG A 71 -11.03 1.90 -11.14
N ALA A 72 -11.53 0.73 -10.77
CA ALA A 72 -12.90 0.29 -11.07
C ALA A 72 -13.95 0.96 -10.17
N LYS A 73 -13.62 1.16 -8.88
CA LYS A 73 -14.56 1.64 -7.87
C LYS A 73 -13.80 2.12 -6.62
N PRO A 74 -13.34 3.39 -6.58
CA PRO A 74 -12.53 3.93 -5.48
C PRO A 74 -13.16 3.73 -4.10
N GLU A 75 -14.48 3.81 -3.97
CA GLU A 75 -15.19 3.63 -2.71
C GLU A 75 -15.17 2.18 -2.17
N ALA A 76 -14.84 1.20 -3.01
CA ALA A 76 -14.66 -0.19 -2.59
C ALA A 76 -13.24 -0.50 -2.08
N PHE A 77 -12.29 0.40 -2.38
CA PHE A 77 -10.88 0.17 -2.10
C PHE A 77 -10.56 0.03 -0.60
N PRO A 78 -11.09 0.85 0.32
CA PRO A 78 -10.83 0.66 1.75
C PRO A 78 -11.26 -0.73 2.27
N ALA A 79 -12.38 -1.25 1.81
CA ALA A 79 -12.85 -2.58 2.19
C ALA A 79 -11.97 -3.69 1.60
N PHE A 80 -11.43 -3.49 0.40
CA PHE A 80 -10.47 -4.40 -0.22
C PHE A 80 -9.13 -4.39 0.55
N GLU A 81 -8.59 -3.21 0.84
CA GLU A 81 -7.33 -3.04 1.60
C GLU A 81 -7.41 -3.70 2.97
N LEU A 82 -8.47 -3.42 3.72
CA LEU A 82 -8.68 -4.03 5.03
C LEU A 82 -8.70 -5.56 4.92
N TRP A 83 -9.42 -6.11 3.94
CA TRP A 83 -9.49 -7.55 3.72
C TRP A 83 -8.13 -8.15 3.34
N MET A 84 -7.31 -7.45 2.52
CA MET A 84 -5.98 -7.92 2.13
C MET A 84 -5.05 -8.12 3.34
N PHE A 85 -5.19 -7.30 4.37
CA PHE A 85 -4.32 -7.32 5.53
C PHE A 85 -4.95 -7.97 6.77
N THR A 86 -6.26 -8.23 6.78
CA THR A 86 -6.95 -8.89 7.89
C THR A 86 -6.92 -10.41 7.73
N MET A 87 -6.68 -11.12 8.84
CA MET A 87 -6.78 -12.58 8.91
C MET A 87 -8.09 -13.01 9.58
N GLU A 88 -8.52 -14.21 9.27
CA GLU A 88 -9.53 -14.89 10.07
C GLU A 88 -8.98 -15.16 11.47
N SER A 89 -9.83 -15.08 12.49
CA SER A 89 -9.41 -15.08 13.90
C SER A 89 -8.59 -16.31 14.26
N GLY A 90 -7.43 -16.08 14.86
CA GLY A 90 -6.56 -17.10 15.44
C GLY A 90 -5.37 -17.51 14.58
N ASP A 91 -5.32 -17.11 13.33
CA ASP A 91 -4.22 -17.47 12.45
C ASP A 91 -3.06 -16.46 12.48
N ARG A 92 -1.83 -16.99 12.33
CA ARG A 92 -0.67 -16.15 12.03
C ARG A 92 -0.88 -15.53 10.65
N TRP A 93 -0.66 -14.22 10.51
CA TRP A 93 -0.81 -13.54 9.23
C TRP A 93 0.07 -14.16 8.13
N HIS A 94 -0.52 -14.39 6.99
CA HIS A 94 0.13 -14.71 5.73
C HIS A 94 -0.57 -13.98 4.59
N PRO A 95 0.16 -13.62 3.51
CA PRO A 95 -0.42 -12.87 2.40
C PRO A 95 -1.55 -13.63 1.71
N ARG A 96 -2.55 -12.91 1.24
CA ARG A 96 -3.61 -13.49 0.40
C ARG A 96 -3.00 -14.02 -0.91
N SER A 97 -3.56 -15.13 -1.42
CA SER A 97 -3.21 -15.62 -2.74
C SER A 97 -3.74 -14.68 -3.84
N LEU A 98 -3.14 -14.74 -5.02
CA LEU A 98 -3.58 -13.95 -6.17
C LEU A 98 -5.04 -14.28 -6.56
N ASP A 99 -5.40 -15.56 -6.54
CA ASP A 99 -6.76 -16.00 -6.89
C ASP A 99 -7.79 -15.49 -5.88
N ALA A 100 -7.49 -15.58 -4.58
CA ALA A 100 -8.35 -15.03 -3.54
C ALA A 100 -8.50 -13.51 -3.68
N ALA A 101 -7.41 -12.79 -3.95
CA ALA A 101 -7.42 -11.34 -4.15
C ALA A 101 -8.28 -10.94 -5.37
N LYS A 102 -8.14 -11.65 -6.50
CA LYS A 102 -8.97 -11.43 -7.69
C LYS A 102 -10.45 -11.74 -7.44
N ALA A 103 -10.74 -12.85 -6.76
CA ALA A 103 -12.12 -13.22 -6.42
C ALA A 103 -12.76 -12.13 -5.55
N ARG A 104 -12.06 -11.66 -4.51
CA ARG A 104 -12.54 -10.58 -3.65
C ARG A 104 -12.71 -9.25 -4.39
N ALA A 105 -11.79 -8.91 -5.27
CA ALA A 105 -11.90 -7.72 -6.12
C ALA A 105 -13.17 -7.78 -6.99
N ILE A 106 -13.40 -8.91 -7.68
CA ILE A 106 -14.58 -9.12 -8.52
C ILE A 106 -15.89 -9.05 -7.70
N GLU A 107 -15.89 -9.60 -6.50
CA GLU A 107 -17.05 -9.50 -5.58
C GLU A 107 -17.39 -8.04 -5.25
N LEU A 108 -16.38 -7.21 -4.98
CA LEU A 108 -16.56 -5.82 -4.56
C LEU A 108 -16.93 -4.87 -5.71
N VAL A 109 -16.37 -5.08 -6.89
CA VAL A 109 -16.50 -4.11 -8.00
C VAL A 109 -17.29 -4.64 -9.19
N GLY A 110 -17.52 -5.95 -9.26
CA GLY A 110 -18.13 -6.65 -10.40
C GLY A 110 -17.09 -7.03 -11.47
N ARG A 111 -17.28 -8.20 -12.10
CA ARG A 111 -16.34 -8.78 -13.08
C ARG A 111 -16.01 -7.84 -14.22
N THR A 112 -17.02 -7.30 -14.89
CA THR A 112 -16.83 -6.45 -16.07
C THR A 112 -16.00 -5.20 -15.74
N LYS A 113 -16.28 -4.55 -14.60
CA LYS A 113 -15.52 -3.36 -14.17
C LYS A 113 -14.09 -3.72 -13.78
N PHE A 114 -13.91 -4.86 -13.10
CA PHE A 114 -12.57 -5.34 -12.74
C PHE A 114 -11.72 -5.63 -13.98
N GLU A 115 -12.25 -6.36 -14.96
CA GLU A 115 -11.53 -6.71 -16.19
C GLU A 115 -11.17 -5.48 -17.02
N ALA A 116 -12.09 -4.51 -17.13
CA ALA A 116 -11.82 -3.24 -17.79
C ALA A 116 -10.72 -2.44 -17.07
N ALA A 117 -10.78 -2.36 -15.75
CA ALA A 117 -9.76 -1.70 -14.95
C ALA A 117 -8.41 -2.43 -15.02
N TRP A 118 -8.40 -3.76 -14.96
CA TRP A 118 -7.21 -4.59 -15.08
C TRP A 118 -6.44 -4.35 -16.38
N ALA A 119 -7.15 -4.07 -17.47
CA ALA A 119 -6.59 -3.79 -18.79
C ALA A 119 -6.25 -2.30 -19.01
N ASP A 120 -6.57 -1.41 -18.05
CA ASP A 120 -6.32 0.02 -18.21
C ASP A 120 -4.82 0.34 -18.09
N PRO A 121 -4.20 0.97 -19.11
CA PRO A 121 -2.80 1.39 -19.06
C PRO A 121 -2.46 2.36 -17.93
N TRP A 122 -3.45 2.95 -17.28
CA TRP A 122 -3.26 3.79 -16.09
C TRP A 122 -2.57 2.99 -14.96
N ILE A 123 -2.90 1.70 -14.80
CA ILE A 123 -2.30 0.86 -13.75
C ILE A 123 -0.80 0.72 -13.95
N ASP A 124 -0.35 0.46 -15.17
CA ASP A 124 1.07 0.31 -15.48
C ASP A 124 1.82 1.61 -15.17
N ARG A 125 1.29 2.76 -15.60
CA ARG A 125 1.88 4.07 -15.30
C ARG A 125 1.91 4.38 -13.81
N TYR A 126 0.88 3.97 -13.07
CA TYR A 126 0.84 4.18 -11.62
C TYR A 126 1.89 3.31 -10.92
N GLN A 127 2.01 2.03 -11.28
CA GLN A 127 3.03 1.13 -10.75
C GLN A 127 4.44 1.66 -11.06
N GLU A 128 4.71 2.06 -12.29
CA GLU A 128 5.99 2.66 -12.68
C GLU A 128 6.32 3.89 -11.81
N THR A 129 5.32 4.76 -11.57
CA THR A 129 5.49 5.92 -10.71
C THR A 129 5.79 5.52 -9.26
N SER A 130 5.08 4.55 -8.71
CA SER A 130 5.31 4.03 -7.36
C SER A 130 6.73 3.45 -7.21
N MET A 131 7.17 2.68 -8.19
CA MET A 131 8.51 2.09 -8.19
C MET A 131 9.61 3.15 -8.37
N ARG A 132 9.38 4.18 -9.19
CA ARG A 132 10.31 5.30 -9.32
C ARG A 132 10.47 6.07 -7.99
N ILE A 133 9.37 6.37 -7.30
CA ILE A 133 9.41 6.98 -5.96
C ILE A 133 10.21 6.10 -5.00
N PHE A 134 9.99 4.78 -5.04
CA PHE A 134 10.76 3.84 -4.22
C PHE A 134 12.25 3.92 -4.56
N GLY A 135 12.64 3.88 -5.82
CA GLY A 135 14.04 4.00 -6.27
C GLY A 135 14.70 5.30 -5.78
N GLU A 136 14.00 6.43 -5.86
CA GLU A 136 14.47 7.71 -5.36
C GLU A 136 14.68 7.68 -3.83
N THR A 137 13.80 7.01 -3.08
CA THR A 137 13.90 6.87 -1.61
C THR A 137 14.88 5.78 -1.15
N ALA A 138 15.28 4.90 -2.05
CA ALA A 138 16.24 3.82 -1.78
C ALA A 138 17.71 4.24 -1.99
N GLN A 139 17.95 5.47 -2.41
CA GLN A 139 19.30 6.01 -2.54
C GLN A 139 20.03 5.93 -1.19
N GLY A 140 21.26 5.42 -1.22
CA GLY A 140 22.00 5.12 0.02
C GLY A 140 21.78 3.71 0.58
N GLY A 141 21.06 2.82 -0.14
CA GLY A 141 20.93 1.40 0.20
C GLY A 141 19.76 1.03 1.10
N ASN A 142 18.92 1.99 1.50
CA ASN A 142 17.74 1.66 2.31
C ASN A 142 16.59 1.16 1.42
N MET A 143 16.52 -0.17 1.23
CA MET A 143 15.49 -0.86 0.44
C MET A 143 14.26 -1.29 1.27
N ALA A 144 14.25 -1.00 2.59
CA ALA A 144 13.17 -1.41 3.47
C ALA A 144 11.85 -0.70 3.12
N ILE A 145 10.75 -1.41 3.28
CA ILE A 145 9.38 -0.92 3.33
C ILE A 145 8.69 -1.45 4.59
N PRO A 146 7.63 -0.82 5.08
CA PRO A 146 6.96 0.36 4.54
C PRO A 146 7.80 1.63 4.68
N LYS A 147 7.53 2.61 3.82
CA LYS A 147 8.06 3.96 3.92
C LYS A 147 6.93 4.96 3.76
N MET A 148 6.98 6.03 4.53
CA MET A 148 6.14 7.20 4.32
C MET A 148 6.99 8.34 3.75
N VAL A 149 6.53 8.89 2.63
CA VAL A 149 7.18 10.04 1.96
C VAL A 149 6.34 11.28 2.19
N PHE A 150 6.91 12.26 2.87
CA PHE A 150 6.28 13.51 3.23
C PHE A 150 6.69 14.61 2.26
N GLY A 151 5.80 14.94 1.33
CA GLY A 151 6.11 15.88 0.25
C GLY A 151 7.31 15.39 -0.58
N SER A 152 8.27 16.28 -0.87
CA SER A 152 9.48 15.94 -1.62
C SER A 152 10.76 15.83 -0.74
N ARG A 153 10.61 15.86 0.57
CA ARG A 153 11.77 16.14 1.45
C ARG A 153 12.06 15.06 2.50
N TRP A 154 11.05 14.32 2.96
CA TRP A 154 11.20 13.46 4.12
C TRP A 154 10.77 12.05 3.81
N VAL A 155 11.62 11.09 4.13
CA VAL A 155 11.28 9.67 4.16
C VAL A 155 11.31 9.24 5.62
N VAL A 156 10.15 8.80 6.11
CA VAL A 156 9.99 8.35 7.48
C VAL A 156 9.80 6.82 7.48
N PRO A 157 10.54 6.09 8.30
CA PRO A 157 10.34 4.66 8.48
C PRO A 157 9.00 4.39 9.18
N GLN A 158 8.68 3.11 9.37
CA GLN A 158 7.49 2.70 10.09
C GLN A 158 7.47 3.30 11.51
N PRO A 159 6.37 3.97 11.92
CA PRO A 159 6.17 4.38 13.31
C PRO A 159 5.98 3.17 14.22
N ASN A 160 6.16 3.36 15.53
CA ASN A 160 6.01 2.28 16.50
C ASN A 160 4.53 1.94 16.75
N ASP A 161 3.68 2.97 16.79
CA ASP A 161 2.24 2.85 17.03
C ASP A 161 1.47 4.04 16.42
N ALA A 162 0.16 4.07 16.63
CA ALA A 162 -0.71 5.13 16.12
C ALA A 162 -0.42 6.50 16.76
N ASP A 163 0.00 6.55 18.00
CA ASP A 163 0.31 7.81 18.68
C ASP A 163 1.60 8.42 18.17
N ASP A 164 2.61 7.57 17.89
CA ASP A 164 3.86 7.97 17.24
C ASP A 164 3.58 8.51 15.82
N LEU A 165 2.72 7.84 15.04
CA LEU A 165 2.30 8.34 13.73
C LEU A 165 1.59 9.70 13.84
N ILE A 166 0.71 9.90 14.81
CA ILE A 166 0.05 11.19 15.06
C ILE A 166 1.08 12.27 15.38
N GLN A 167 2.07 11.96 16.20
CA GLN A 167 3.14 12.91 16.54
C GLN A 167 3.97 13.27 15.30
N ILE A 168 4.32 12.29 14.46
CA ILE A 168 5.03 12.52 13.18
C ILE A 168 4.22 13.44 12.26
N LEU A 169 2.90 13.22 12.15
CA LEU A 169 2.02 14.06 11.32
C LEU A 169 1.95 15.50 11.84
N GLN A 170 1.92 15.69 13.16
CA GLN A 170 1.93 17.02 13.78
C GLN A 170 3.25 17.75 13.50
N ASP A 171 4.37 17.09 13.75
CA ASP A 171 5.69 17.70 13.66
C ASP A 171 6.12 17.96 12.21
N SER A 172 5.76 17.05 11.28
CA SER A 172 6.20 17.12 9.89
C SER A 172 5.26 17.90 8.97
N LEU A 173 3.96 17.90 9.26
CA LEU A 173 2.93 18.48 8.37
C LEU A 173 2.06 19.53 9.06
N ALA A 174 2.30 19.84 10.32
CA ALA A 174 1.46 20.71 11.14
C ALA A 174 -0.04 20.30 11.13
N VAL A 175 -0.30 19.00 11.06
CA VAL A 175 -1.65 18.46 11.20
C VAL A 175 -2.08 18.64 12.66
N PRO A 176 -3.23 19.26 12.96
CA PRO A 176 -3.68 19.40 14.34
C PRO A 176 -3.96 18.03 14.98
N LYS A 177 -3.96 17.97 16.32
CA LYS A 177 -4.41 16.75 17.03
C LYS A 177 -5.82 16.33 16.60
N PRO A 178 -6.11 15.02 16.58
CA PRO A 178 -7.45 14.52 16.31
C PRO A 178 -8.43 14.88 17.41
#